data_9f2a376f998c38863092e4346a52c503
#
_entry.id   9f2a376f998c38863092e4346a52c503
#
_cell.length_a   1.000
_cell.length_b   1.000
_cell.length_c   1.000
_cell.angle_alpha   90.00
_cell.angle_beta   90.00
_cell.angle_gamma   90.00
#
_symmetry.space_group_name_H-M   'P 1'
#
loop_
_entity.id
_entity.type
_entity.pdbx_description
1 polymer ?
#
loop_
_entity_poly.entity_id
_entity_poly.type
_entity_poly.pdbx_seq_one_letter_code
_entity_poly.pdbx_strand_id
1 'polypeptide(L)'
;MVEMEVVGVTPEQQTNRPLVWLKDKEQPPRMFLPIAIGPFEANAICMELYNEPPPRPITYDLLKSILEGLDARVVKIHINALKEDTFYAEITLESSGTQLEIDSRPSDAIALALRVGASIYVSEEVLAKAGVVPVERQSESDPSTEMLPEEPPEALETAVLEEIKRDVIGHPEDIYQKISQLKARLKDAVSREAYEQAALIRDEIERIEKRVEKKSADV
;
A
#
# COMPACT_ATOMS: atom_id res chain seq x y z
N MET A 1 18.00 -10.29 -10.45
CA MET A 1 16.87 -10.18 -9.49
C MET A 1 17.30 -9.23 -8.38
N VAL A 2 16.45 -8.28 -8.05
CA VAL A 2 16.66 -7.31 -6.97
C VAL A 2 15.68 -7.61 -5.84
N GLU A 3 16.16 -7.65 -4.60
CA GLU A 3 15.30 -7.80 -3.44
C GLU A 3 14.66 -6.46 -3.10
N MET A 4 13.33 -6.48 -2.90
CA MET A 4 12.55 -5.28 -2.66
C MET A 4 11.69 -5.43 -1.42
N GLU A 5 11.26 -4.32 -0.86
CA GLU A 5 10.33 -4.27 0.27
C GLU A 5 9.15 -3.36 -0.04
N VAL A 6 8.02 -3.64 0.59
CA VAL A 6 6.79 -2.86 0.42
C VAL A 6 6.89 -1.59 1.26
N VAL A 7 6.73 -0.44 0.61
CA VAL A 7 6.73 0.88 1.27
C VAL A 7 5.33 1.28 1.74
N GLY A 8 4.32 1.04 0.90
CA GLY A 8 2.96 1.43 1.19
C GLY A 8 2.04 1.26 -0.01
N VAL A 9 0.80 1.71 0.15
CA VAL A 9 -0.21 1.74 -0.90
C VAL A 9 -0.76 3.16 -1.00
N THR A 10 -0.75 3.74 -2.20
CA THR A 10 -1.31 5.07 -2.47
C THR A 10 -2.33 5.01 -3.61
N PRO A 11 -3.31 5.91 -3.67
CA PRO A 11 -4.15 6.04 -4.85
C PRO A 11 -3.38 6.68 -6.01
N GLU A 12 -3.56 6.19 -7.21
CA GLU A 12 -3.10 6.84 -8.43
C GLU A 12 -3.90 8.12 -8.69
N GLN A 13 -3.22 9.23 -8.93
CA GLN A 13 -3.84 10.56 -9.02
C GLN A 13 -4.91 10.68 -10.13
N GLN A 14 -4.75 9.99 -11.26
CA GLN A 14 -5.65 10.10 -12.40
C GLN A 14 -6.83 9.13 -12.34
N THR A 15 -6.59 7.90 -11.94
CA THR A 15 -7.57 6.81 -12.00
C THR A 15 -8.16 6.45 -10.64
N ASN A 16 -7.57 6.98 -9.54
CA ASN A 16 -7.87 6.61 -8.17
C ASN A 16 -7.71 5.10 -7.87
N ARG A 17 -6.97 4.37 -8.72
CA ARG A 17 -6.65 2.96 -8.51
C ARG A 17 -5.54 2.83 -7.48
N PRO A 18 -5.61 1.86 -6.55
CA PRO A 18 -4.52 1.66 -5.60
C PRO A 18 -3.23 1.23 -6.31
N LEU A 19 -2.12 1.84 -5.92
CA LEU A 19 -0.76 1.46 -6.31
C LEU A 19 -0.03 0.94 -5.09
N VAL A 20 0.46 -0.30 -5.12
CA VAL A 20 1.44 -0.76 -4.13
C VAL A 20 2.83 -0.34 -4.59
N TRP A 21 3.60 0.22 -3.68
CA TRP A 21 4.96 0.68 -3.92
C TRP A 21 5.96 -0.28 -3.30
N LEU A 22 6.89 -0.73 -4.13
CA LEU A 22 8.06 -1.46 -3.71
C LEU A 22 9.28 -0.57 -3.85
N LYS A 23 10.27 -0.69 -2.95
CA LYS A 23 11.59 -0.09 -3.07
C LYS A 23 12.65 -1.17 -2.96
N ASP A 24 13.82 -0.97 -3.59
CA ASP A 24 14.96 -1.85 -3.36
C ASP A 24 15.47 -1.68 -1.91
N LYS A 25 16.17 -2.70 -1.43
CA LYS A 25 16.73 -2.69 -0.06
C LYS A 25 18.07 -1.97 0.04
N GLU A 26 18.57 -1.38 -1.04
CA GLU A 26 19.76 -0.53 -0.98
C GLU A 26 19.48 0.77 -0.21
N GLN A 27 20.49 1.33 0.39
CA GLN A 27 20.37 2.59 1.10
C GLN A 27 21.42 3.59 0.62
N PRO A 28 21.01 4.73 0.03
CA PRO A 28 19.61 5.09 -0.27
C PRO A 28 19.02 4.20 -1.37
N PRO A 29 17.67 4.03 -1.40
CA PRO A 29 17.03 3.21 -2.42
C PRO A 29 17.20 3.83 -3.80
N ARG A 30 17.61 3.01 -4.78
CA ARG A 30 17.86 3.46 -6.15
C ARG A 30 16.63 3.35 -7.05
N MET A 31 15.75 2.43 -6.72
CA MET A 31 14.59 2.11 -7.55
C MET A 31 13.32 1.93 -6.74
N PHE A 32 12.24 2.46 -7.27
CA PHE A 32 10.89 2.19 -6.79
C PHE A 32 10.10 1.51 -7.90
N LEU A 33 9.18 0.63 -7.54
CA LEU A 33 8.28 -0.03 -8.48
C LEU A 33 6.83 0.17 -8.03
N PRO A 34 6.04 1.01 -8.73
CA PRO A 34 4.60 1.09 -8.53
C PRO A 34 3.89 -0.04 -9.30
N ILE A 35 2.96 -0.74 -8.65
CA ILE A 35 2.13 -1.76 -9.27
C ILE A 35 0.67 -1.44 -8.97
N ALA A 36 -0.15 -1.26 -10.02
CA ALA A 36 -1.58 -1.06 -9.87
C ALA A 36 -2.26 -2.36 -9.41
N ILE A 37 -3.04 -2.27 -8.35
CA ILE A 37 -3.70 -3.42 -7.71
C ILE A 37 -5.20 -3.15 -7.50
N GLY A 38 -5.95 -4.20 -7.18
CA GLY A 38 -7.35 -4.06 -6.83
C GLY A 38 -7.56 -3.52 -5.41
N PRO A 39 -8.72 -2.93 -5.12
CA PRO A 39 -9.01 -2.33 -3.81
C PRO A 39 -9.07 -3.37 -2.68
N PHE A 40 -9.46 -4.61 -2.96
CA PHE A 40 -9.49 -5.68 -1.95
C PHE A 40 -8.09 -6.16 -1.59
N GLU A 41 -7.23 -6.31 -2.60
CA GLU A 41 -5.82 -6.66 -2.44
C GLU A 41 -5.05 -5.54 -1.72
N ALA A 42 -5.33 -4.28 -2.09
CA ALA A 42 -4.78 -3.11 -1.41
C ALA A 42 -5.12 -3.09 0.08
N ASN A 43 -6.40 -3.32 0.42
CA ASN A 43 -6.84 -3.40 1.81
C ASN A 43 -6.14 -4.54 2.58
N ALA A 44 -5.98 -5.71 1.95
CA ALA A 44 -5.31 -6.85 2.57
C ALA A 44 -3.81 -6.57 2.82
N ILE A 45 -3.13 -5.86 1.91
CA ILE A 45 -1.74 -5.42 2.08
C ILE A 45 -1.64 -4.38 3.20
N CYS A 46 -2.50 -3.37 3.20
CA CYS A 46 -2.52 -2.33 4.24
C CYS A 46 -2.74 -2.90 5.65
N MET A 47 -3.67 -3.84 5.82
CA MET A 47 -3.91 -4.49 7.11
C MET A 47 -2.63 -5.10 7.70
N GLU A 48 -1.80 -5.75 6.89
CA GLU A 48 -0.55 -6.34 7.35
C GLU A 48 0.53 -5.28 7.58
N LEU A 49 0.69 -4.32 6.66
CA LEU A 49 1.68 -3.25 6.79
C LEU A 49 1.49 -2.39 8.05
N TYR A 50 0.23 -2.12 8.41
CA TYR A 50 -0.09 -1.28 9.56
C TYR A 50 -0.43 -2.07 10.83
N ASN A 51 -0.24 -3.40 10.79
CA ASN A 51 -0.55 -4.30 11.89
C ASN A 51 -1.99 -4.12 12.44
N GLU A 52 -2.94 -4.00 11.52
CA GLU A 52 -4.38 -3.89 11.80
C GLU A 52 -5.09 -5.22 11.48
N PRO A 53 -5.02 -6.25 12.35
CA PRO A 53 -5.59 -7.55 12.06
C PRO A 53 -7.12 -7.47 11.98
N PRO A 54 -7.74 -8.14 11.00
CA PRO A 54 -9.19 -8.19 10.90
C PRO A 54 -9.76 -9.04 12.04
N PRO A 55 -11.05 -8.83 12.44
CA PRO A 55 -11.69 -9.60 13.53
C PRO A 55 -11.85 -11.11 13.20
N ARG A 56 -11.76 -11.48 11.95
CA ARG A 56 -11.77 -12.85 11.44
C ARG A 56 -10.74 -12.99 10.33
N PRO A 57 -10.09 -14.19 10.18
CA PRO A 57 -9.14 -14.42 9.11
C PRO A 57 -9.72 -14.12 7.73
N ILE A 58 -9.00 -13.34 6.93
CA ILE A 58 -9.31 -13.11 5.51
C ILE A 58 -8.63 -14.16 4.64
N THR A 59 -8.82 -14.08 3.33
CA THR A 59 -8.34 -15.09 2.35
C THR A 59 -6.85 -15.43 2.50
N TYR A 60 -6.00 -14.41 2.70
CA TYR A 60 -4.54 -14.62 2.81
C TYR A 60 -4.14 -15.22 4.17
N ASP A 61 -4.87 -14.92 5.24
CA ASP A 61 -4.67 -15.54 6.54
C ASP A 61 -5.07 -17.02 6.51
N LEU A 62 -6.17 -17.30 5.80
CA LEU A 62 -6.60 -18.70 5.55
C LEU A 62 -5.55 -19.42 4.71
N LEU A 63 -5.03 -18.80 3.65
CA LEU A 63 -4.00 -19.40 2.81
C LEU A 63 -2.73 -19.70 3.61
N LYS A 64 -2.26 -18.76 4.45
CA LYS A 64 -1.16 -18.99 5.39
C LYS A 64 -1.44 -20.22 6.28
N SER A 65 -2.62 -20.28 6.90
CA SER A 65 -2.98 -21.39 7.79
C SER A 65 -3.03 -22.74 7.07
N ILE A 66 -3.48 -22.78 5.81
CA ILE A 66 -3.47 -23.99 4.97
C ILE A 66 -2.04 -24.43 4.69
N LEU A 67 -1.15 -23.50 4.29
CA LEU A 67 0.25 -23.81 4.03
C LEU A 67 0.95 -24.37 5.29
N GLU A 68 0.75 -23.73 6.44
CA GLU A 68 1.25 -24.20 7.74
C GLU A 68 0.72 -25.60 8.08
N GLY A 69 -0.57 -25.86 7.86
CA GLY A 69 -1.19 -27.16 8.10
C GLY A 69 -0.69 -28.28 7.16
N LEU A 70 -0.12 -27.91 6.01
CA LEU A 70 0.48 -28.84 5.04
C LEU A 70 2.01 -28.93 5.15
N ASP A 71 2.62 -28.37 6.19
CA ASP A 71 4.08 -28.25 6.33
C ASP A 71 4.75 -27.65 5.07
N ALA A 72 4.06 -26.71 4.44
CA ALA A 72 4.57 -25.96 3.30
C ALA A 72 4.94 -24.54 3.73
N ARG A 73 6.07 -24.05 3.22
CA ARG A 73 6.51 -22.67 3.48
C ARG A 73 6.72 -21.89 2.20
N VAL A 74 6.40 -20.63 2.22
CA VAL A 74 6.76 -19.70 1.14
C VAL A 74 8.24 -19.34 1.33
N VAL A 75 9.06 -19.64 0.34
CA VAL A 75 10.49 -19.31 0.35
C VAL A 75 10.72 -17.89 -0.10
N LYS A 76 10.07 -17.52 -1.19
CA LYS A 76 10.13 -16.17 -1.79
C LYS A 76 8.97 -15.97 -2.74
N ILE A 77 8.73 -14.71 -3.09
CA ILE A 77 7.95 -14.34 -4.27
C ILE A 77 8.86 -13.65 -5.29
N HIS A 78 8.53 -13.80 -6.56
CA HIS A 78 9.29 -13.21 -7.66
C HIS A 78 8.35 -12.58 -8.68
N ILE A 79 8.41 -11.25 -8.81
CA ILE A 79 7.74 -10.52 -9.88
C ILE A 79 8.64 -10.62 -11.10
N ASN A 80 8.31 -11.54 -11.99
CA ASN A 80 9.23 -12.06 -13.00
C ASN A 80 9.05 -11.44 -14.39
N ALA A 81 7.85 -10.91 -14.72
CA ALA A 81 7.60 -10.35 -16.03
C ALA A 81 6.61 -9.18 -16.03
N LEU A 82 6.74 -8.32 -17.05
CA LEU A 82 5.76 -7.32 -17.44
C LEU A 82 5.47 -7.49 -18.94
N LYS A 83 4.24 -7.87 -19.28
CA LYS A 83 3.76 -8.11 -20.65
C LYS A 83 2.44 -7.39 -20.85
N GLU A 84 2.32 -6.58 -21.90
CA GLU A 84 1.09 -5.86 -22.23
C GLU A 84 0.47 -5.15 -21.02
N ASP A 85 1.31 -4.37 -20.29
CA ASP A 85 0.96 -3.65 -19.05
C ASP A 85 0.46 -4.53 -17.89
N THR A 86 0.67 -5.85 -17.99
CA THR A 86 0.30 -6.81 -16.96
C THR A 86 1.56 -7.37 -16.29
N PHE A 87 1.65 -7.21 -14.98
CA PHE A 87 2.69 -7.82 -14.17
C PHE A 87 2.36 -9.28 -13.84
N TYR A 88 3.37 -10.13 -13.89
CA TYR A 88 3.33 -11.54 -13.52
C TYR A 88 4.23 -11.81 -12.33
N ALA A 89 3.81 -12.73 -11.48
CA ALA A 89 4.59 -13.14 -10.33
C ALA A 89 4.50 -14.66 -10.11
N GLU A 90 5.50 -15.19 -9.43
CA GLU A 90 5.60 -16.58 -9.01
C GLU A 90 5.86 -16.64 -7.50
N ILE A 91 5.21 -17.59 -6.84
CA ILE A 91 5.43 -17.94 -5.45
C ILE A 91 6.24 -19.24 -5.42
N THR A 92 7.44 -19.19 -4.84
CA THR A 92 8.22 -20.40 -4.59
C THR A 92 7.84 -20.97 -3.24
N LEU A 93 7.21 -22.14 -3.25
CA LEU A 93 6.88 -22.92 -2.07
C LEU A 93 7.90 -24.05 -1.85
N GLU A 94 8.15 -24.41 -0.61
CA GLU A 94 8.85 -25.61 -0.23
C GLU A 94 7.95 -26.47 0.65
N SER A 95 7.79 -27.74 0.27
CA SER A 95 7.09 -28.73 1.05
C SER A 95 7.78 -30.10 0.90
N SER A 96 8.06 -30.78 2.01
CA SER A 96 8.70 -32.10 2.02
C SER A 96 10.03 -32.16 1.24
N GLY A 97 10.82 -31.07 1.27
CA GLY A 97 12.11 -30.98 0.55
C GLY A 97 11.98 -30.76 -0.96
N THR A 98 10.78 -30.54 -1.46
CA THR A 98 10.53 -30.22 -2.89
C THR A 98 10.11 -28.77 -3.01
N GLN A 99 10.69 -28.06 -4.00
CA GLN A 99 10.26 -26.72 -4.34
C GLN A 99 9.23 -26.75 -5.48
N LEU A 100 8.20 -25.95 -5.33
CA LEU A 100 7.13 -25.73 -6.30
C LEU A 100 7.05 -24.25 -6.64
N GLU A 101 6.90 -23.95 -7.93
CA GLU A 101 6.64 -22.61 -8.42
C GLU A 101 5.17 -22.48 -8.80
N ILE A 102 4.51 -21.49 -8.24
CA ILE A 102 3.07 -21.25 -8.44
C ILE A 102 2.89 -19.89 -9.07
N ASP A 103 2.25 -19.85 -10.24
CA ASP A 103 1.85 -18.62 -10.90
C ASP A 103 0.86 -17.83 -10.04
N SER A 104 1.05 -16.53 -9.98
CA SER A 104 0.25 -15.64 -9.13
C SER A 104 0.20 -14.22 -9.69
N ARG A 105 -0.85 -13.49 -9.34
CA ARG A 105 -0.82 -12.04 -9.51
C ARG A 105 0.14 -11.42 -8.48
N PRO A 106 0.88 -10.36 -8.84
CA PRO A 106 1.79 -9.69 -7.90
C PRO A 106 1.12 -9.27 -6.59
N SER A 107 -0.10 -8.74 -6.64
CA SER A 107 -0.86 -8.32 -5.46
C SER A 107 -1.11 -9.46 -4.47
N ASP A 108 -1.45 -10.65 -4.98
CA ASP A 108 -1.72 -11.84 -4.14
C ASP A 108 -0.43 -12.37 -3.53
N ALA A 109 0.63 -12.44 -4.35
CA ALA A 109 1.96 -12.86 -3.90
C ALA A 109 2.50 -11.91 -2.80
N ILE A 110 2.38 -10.59 -2.99
CA ILE A 110 2.80 -9.57 -2.00
C ILE A 110 1.99 -9.71 -0.71
N ALA A 111 0.65 -9.80 -0.81
CA ALA A 111 -0.22 -9.93 0.35
C ALA A 111 0.08 -11.18 1.20
N LEU A 112 0.45 -12.29 0.53
CA LEU A 112 0.88 -13.52 1.19
C LEU A 112 2.29 -13.37 1.78
N ALA A 113 3.25 -12.81 1.01
CA ALA A 113 4.63 -12.63 1.45
C ALA A 113 4.73 -11.82 2.73
N LEU A 114 3.97 -10.73 2.84
CA LEU A 114 3.92 -9.91 4.06
C LEU A 114 3.48 -10.73 5.28
N ARG A 115 2.47 -11.60 5.13
CA ARG A 115 1.94 -12.43 6.24
C ARG A 115 2.85 -13.54 6.71
N VAL A 116 3.67 -14.06 5.80
CA VAL A 116 4.58 -15.17 6.12
C VAL A 116 6.03 -14.71 6.31
N GLY A 117 6.31 -13.42 6.09
CA GLY A 117 7.66 -12.86 6.18
C GLY A 117 8.59 -13.33 5.06
N ALA A 118 8.07 -13.66 3.87
CA ALA A 118 8.87 -14.10 2.74
C ALA A 118 9.48 -12.91 1.99
N SER A 119 10.70 -13.12 1.43
CA SER A 119 11.36 -12.11 0.61
C SER A 119 10.65 -11.89 -0.72
N ILE A 120 10.64 -10.63 -1.15
CA ILE A 120 10.06 -10.18 -2.42
C ILE A 120 11.21 -9.85 -3.38
N TYR A 121 11.20 -10.47 -4.55
CA TYR A 121 12.18 -10.22 -5.60
C TYR A 121 11.51 -9.69 -6.85
N VAL A 122 12.20 -8.82 -7.58
CA VAL A 122 11.77 -8.29 -8.87
C VAL A 122 12.88 -8.53 -9.91
N SER A 123 12.49 -8.93 -11.11
CA SER A 123 13.43 -9.06 -12.23
C SER A 123 13.97 -7.70 -12.65
N GLU A 124 15.24 -7.65 -13.02
CA GLU A 124 15.87 -6.43 -13.57
C GLU A 124 15.16 -5.93 -14.83
N GLU A 125 14.64 -6.85 -15.65
CA GLU A 125 13.84 -6.51 -16.83
C GLU A 125 12.54 -5.77 -16.47
N VAL A 126 11.88 -6.16 -15.39
CA VAL A 126 10.66 -5.51 -14.89
C VAL A 126 11.02 -4.12 -14.37
N LEU A 127 12.09 -4.01 -13.59
CA LEU A 127 12.57 -2.72 -13.07
C LEU A 127 13.00 -1.78 -14.19
N ALA A 128 13.66 -2.29 -15.22
CA ALA A 128 14.07 -1.48 -16.37
C ALA A 128 12.86 -0.93 -17.16
N LYS A 129 11.72 -1.65 -17.16
CA LYS A 129 10.50 -1.24 -17.88
C LYS A 129 9.58 -0.33 -17.06
N ALA A 130 9.44 -0.60 -15.77
CA ALA A 130 8.43 0.03 -14.92
C ALA A 130 9.00 0.63 -13.63
N GLY A 131 10.28 0.47 -13.38
CA GLY A 131 10.95 1.07 -12.22
C GLY A 131 11.07 2.58 -12.36
N VAL A 132 10.94 3.27 -11.24
CA VAL A 132 11.07 4.71 -11.12
C VAL A 132 12.29 5.02 -10.26
N VAL A 133 13.18 5.85 -10.77
CA VAL A 133 14.33 6.36 -10.02
C VAL A 133 13.90 7.60 -9.25
N PRO A 134 14.24 7.75 -7.96
CA PRO A 134 14.00 9.00 -7.25
C PRO A 134 14.70 10.14 -8.03
N VAL A 135 13.92 11.12 -8.47
CA VAL A 135 14.49 12.32 -9.10
C VAL A 135 15.06 13.17 -7.97
N GLU A 136 16.39 13.15 -7.80
CA GLU A 136 17.05 14.25 -7.12
C GLU A 136 16.69 15.52 -7.90
N ARG A 137 15.94 16.42 -7.29
CA ARG A 137 15.76 17.76 -7.84
C ARG A 137 17.15 18.40 -7.88
N GLN A 138 17.84 18.23 -8.99
CA GLN A 138 18.94 19.14 -9.32
C GLN A 138 18.26 20.50 -9.42
N SER A 139 18.60 21.36 -8.49
CA SER A 139 18.25 22.77 -8.54
C SER A 139 18.88 23.35 -9.80
N GLU A 140 18.13 23.35 -10.92
CA GLU A 140 18.43 24.29 -11.99
C GLU A 140 18.25 25.67 -11.36
N SER A 141 19.40 26.29 -11.15
CA SER A 141 19.53 27.63 -10.59
C SER A 141 18.89 28.64 -11.53
N ASP A 142 17.63 28.96 -11.30
CA ASP A 142 17.04 30.21 -11.76
C ASP A 142 17.38 31.28 -10.70
N PRO A 143 18.12 32.35 -11.04
CA PRO A 143 18.71 33.26 -10.07
C PRO A 143 17.75 34.25 -9.41
N SER A 144 16.47 33.94 -9.33
CA SER A 144 15.42 34.81 -8.79
C SER A 144 14.53 34.21 -7.69
N THR A 145 14.94 33.07 -7.06
CA THR A 145 14.18 32.53 -5.93
C THR A 145 15.06 32.48 -4.68
N GLU A 146 14.60 33.13 -3.63
CA GLU A 146 15.25 33.26 -2.33
C GLU A 146 15.68 31.90 -1.73
N MET A 147 16.91 31.91 -1.20
CA MET A 147 17.57 30.80 -0.54
C MET A 147 16.72 30.25 0.62
N LEU A 148 16.19 29.02 0.45
CA LEU A 148 15.84 28.16 1.57
C LEU A 148 17.03 27.25 1.90
N PRO A 149 17.25 26.87 3.18
CA PRO A 149 18.43 26.11 3.59
C PRO A 149 18.50 24.72 2.93
N GLU A 150 19.71 24.31 2.56
CA GLU A 150 20.01 22.97 2.04
C GLU A 150 19.67 21.92 3.11
N GLU A 151 18.67 21.08 2.87
CA GLU A 151 18.37 19.93 3.70
C GLU A 151 19.22 18.70 3.27
N PRO A 152 19.72 17.90 4.23
CA PRO A 152 20.57 16.75 3.94
C PRO A 152 19.79 15.61 3.22
N PRO A 153 20.46 14.68 2.51
CA PRO A 153 19.83 13.64 1.67
C PRO A 153 18.85 12.70 2.42
N GLU A 154 18.94 12.60 3.75
CA GLU A 154 17.95 11.89 4.57
C GLU A 154 16.55 12.54 4.52
N ALA A 155 16.48 13.83 4.16
CA ALA A 155 15.21 14.54 4.04
C ALA A 155 14.38 14.10 2.82
N LEU A 156 15.01 13.61 1.75
CA LEU A 156 14.31 13.14 0.55
C LEU A 156 13.61 11.79 0.76
N GLU A 157 14.26 10.86 1.45
CA GLU A 157 13.62 9.59 1.83
C GLU A 157 12.48 9.84 2.82
N THR A 158 12.69 10.74 3.78
CA THR A 158 11.68 11.16 4.73
C THR A 158 10.53 11.90 4.03
N ALA A 159 10.81 12.77 3.04
CA ALA A 159 9.79 13.51 2.31
C ALA A 159 8.92 12.60 1.42
N VAL A 160 9.52 11.65 0.70
CA VAL A 160 8.77 10.64 -0.09
C VAL A 160 7.97 9.72 0.83
N LEU A 161 8.56 9.26 1.94
CA LEU A 161 7.86 8.46 2.94
C LEU A 161 6.78 9.26 3.68
N GLU A 162 6.97 10.56 3.91
CA GLU A 162 5.96 11.42 4.49
C GLU A 162 4.85 11.78 3.49
N GLU A 163 5.17 11.93 2.21
CA GLU A 163 4.17 12.15 1.16
C GLU A 163 3.32 10.89 0.96
N ILE A 164 3.95 9.70 0.92
CA ILE A 164 3.25 8.42 0.94
C ILE A 164 2.42 8.25 2.23
N LYS A 165 2.96 8.64 3.39
CA LYS A 165 2.22 8.62 4.67
C LYS A 165 1.10 9.65 4.72
N ARG A 166 1.25 10.83 4.12
CA ARG A 166 0.19 11.86 4.04
C ARG A 166 -1.00 11.39 3.22
N ASP A 167 -0.74 10.74 2.08
CA ASP A 167 -1.81 10.24 1.21
C ASP A 167 -2.51 9.01 1.79
N VAL A 168 -1.80 8.20 2.57
CA VAL A 168 -2.34 6.98 3.23
C VAL A 168 -2.98 7.27 4.59
N ILE A 169 -2.44 8.26 5.32
CA ILE A 169 -2.98 8.71 6.61
C ILE A 169 -3.55 10.10 6.35
N GLY A 170 -4.79 10.17 5.84
CA GLY A 170 -5.46 11.45 5.63
C GLY A 170 -5.20 12.40 6.80
N HIS A 171 -4.77 13.63 6.48
CA HIS A 171 -4.53 14.70 7.46
C HIS A 171 -5.71 14.78 8.42
N PRO A 172 -5.52 15.10 9.69
CA PRO A 172 -6.64 15.40 10.61
C PRO A 172 -7.67 16.37 10.00
N GLU A 173 -7.20 17.34 9.22
CA GLU A 173 -8.07 18.28 8.49
C GLU A 173 -8.92 17.59 7.41
N ASP A 174 -8.39 16.61 6.69
CA ASP A 174 -9.14 15.85 5.68
C ASP A 174 -10.21 14.96 6.32
N ILE A 175 -9.94 14.43 7.50
CA ILE A 175 -10.91 13.66 8.27
C ILE A 175 -12.05 14.57 8.74
N TYR A 176 -11.74 15.77 9.23
CA TYR A 176 -12.76 16.75 9.62
C TYR A 176 -13.55 17.25 8.42
N GLN A 177 -12.93 17.47 7.26
CA GLN A 177 -13.60 17.82 6.02
C GLN A 177 -14.52 16.69 5.56
N LYS A 178 -14.06 15.43 5.62
CA LYS A 178 -14.85 14.25 5.24
C LYS A 178 -16.06 14.06 6.17
N ILE A 179 -15.88 14.22 7.47
CA ILE A 179 -16.98 14.22 8.44
C ILE A 179 -17.98 15.34 8.13
N SER A 180 -17.50 16.54 7.80
CA SER A 180 -18.37 17.67 7.44
C SER A 180 -19.17 17.40 6.16
N GLN A 181 -18.56 16.81 5.13
CA GLN A 181 -19.25 16.41 3.89
C GLN A 181 -20.28 15.30 4.14
N LEU A 182 -19.95 14.31 4.97
CA LEU A 182 -20.89 13.25 5.35
C LEU A 182 -22.06 13.80 6.15
N LYS A 183 -21.83 14.74 7.07
CA LYS A 183 -22.90 15.43 7.83
C LYS A 183 -23.82 16.25 6.90
N ALA A 184 -23.27 16.89 5.86
CA ALA A 184 -24.06 17.59 4.86
C ALA A 184 -24.93 16.62 4.04
N ARG A 185 -24.36 15.47 3.60
CA ARG A 185 -25.09 14.41 2.89
C ARG A 185 -26.16 13.75 3.76
N LEU A 186 -25.88 13.56 5.05
CA LEU A 186 -26.86 13.05 6.01
C LEU A 186 -28.08 13.97 6.09
N LYS A 187 -27.83 15.28 6.18
CA LYS A 187 -28.90 16.28 6.23
C LYS A 187 -29.74 16.28 4.94
N ASP A 188 -29.11 16.15 3.77
CA ASP A 188 -29.80 16.04 2.48
C ASP A 188 -30.61 14.74 2.37
N ALA A 189 -30.06 13.59 2.78
CA ALA A 189 -30.75 12.32 2.79
C ALA A 189 -31.98 12.34 3.72
N VAL A 190 -31.88 12.95 4.89
CA VAL A 190 -32.98 13.14 5.82
C VAL A 190 -34.06 14.07 5.22
N SER A 191 -33.67 15.15 4.53
CA SER A 191 -34.60 16.09 3.90
C SER A 191 -35.36 15.48 2.71
N ARG A 192 -34.80 14.41 2.10
CA ARG A 192 -35.44 13.64 1.02
C ARG A 192 -36.16 12.38 1.51
N GLU A 193 -36.31 12.21 2.83
CA GLU A 193 -36.94 11.04 3.45
C GLU A 193 -36.23 9.70 3.10
N ALA A 194 -34.97 9.73 2.65
CA ALA A 194 -34.18 8.56 2.30
C ALA A 194 -33.52 7.94 3.56
N TYR A 195 -34.33 7.43 4.48
CA TYR A 195 -33.92 7.01 5.82
C TYR A 195 -32.91 5.87 5.83
N GLU A 196 -32.96 4.94 4.86
CA GLU A 196 -31.98 3.87 4.72
C GLU A 196 -30.57 4.42 4.39
N GLN A 197 -30.50 5.38 3.45
CA GLN A 197 -29.25 6.06 3.12
C GLN A 197 -28.73 6.91 4.28
N ALA A 198 -29.62 7.60 4.99
CA ALA A 198 -29.28 8.38 6.17
C ALA A 198 -28.68 7.49 7.28
N ALA A 199 -29.22 6.29 7.50
CA ALA A 199 -28.69 5.34 8.47
C ALA A 199 -27.25 4.89 8.12
N LEU A 200 -26.98 4.53 6.87
CA LEU A 200 -25.65 4.14 6.40
C LEU A 200 -24.61 5.27 6.56
N ILE A 201 -24.99 6.50 6.20
CA ILE A 201 -24.10 7.67 6.34
C ILE A 201 -23.82 7.97 7.81
N ARG A 202 -24.81 7.86 8.68
CA ARG A 202 -24.63 8.05 10.13
C ARG A 202 -23.67 7.01 10.70
N ASP A 203 -23.81 5.76 10.34
CA ASP A 203 -22.96 4.66 10.82
C ASP A 203 -21.50 4.84 10.34
N GLU A 204 -21.32 5.41 9.15
CA GLU A 204 -19.99 5.75 8.62
C GLU A 204 -19.34 6.91 9.38
N ILE A 205 -20.12 7.96 9.71
CA ILE A 205 -19.64 9.08 10.55
C ILE A 205 -19.18 8.55 11.91
N GLU A 206 -19.99 7.73 12.57
CA GLU A 206 -19.68 7.15 13.88
C GLU A 206 -18.41 6.29 13.87
N ARG A 207 -18.17 5.52 12.79
CA ARG A 207 -16.93 4.78 12.60
C ARG A 207 -15.70 5.68 12.52
N ILE A 208 -15.81 6.77 11.76
CA ILE A 208 -14.71 7.72 11.60
C ILE A 208 -14.44 8.45 12.91
N GLU A 209 -15.47 8.92 13.61
CA GLU A 209 -15.37 9.63 14.90
C GLU A 209 -14.72 8.73 15.98
N LYS A 210 -15.14 7.47 16.12
CA LYS A 210 -14.54 6.50 17.05
C LYS A 210 -13.06 6.21 16.74
N ARG A 211 -12.68 6.24 15.45
CA ARG A 211 -11.30 6.04 15.02
C ARG A 211 -10.40 7.23 15.38
N VAL A 212 -10.94 8.44 15.33
CA VAL A 212 -10.26 9.68 15.74
C VAL A 212 -10.09 9.72 17.27
N GLU A 213 -11.13 9.39 18.03
CA GLU A 213 -11.09 9.38 19.49
C GLU A 213 -10.09 8.35 20.03
N LYS A 214 -10.03 7.15 19.44
CA LYS A 214 -9.06 6.12 19.85
C LYS A 214 -7.63 6.55 19.62
N LYS A 215 -7.37 7.30 18.54
CA LYS A 215 -6.04 7.81 18.18
C LYS A 215 -5.59 8.98 19.04
N SER A 216 -6.52 9.75 19.63
CA SER A 216 -6.22 10.82 20.59
C SER A 216 -6.07 10.34 22.04
N ALA A 217 -6.43 9.09 22.35
CA ALA A 217 -6.27 8.49 23.68
C ALA A 217 -4.95 7.70 23.81
N ASP A 218 -4.27 7.41 22.71
CA ASP A 218 -2.99 6.66 22.66
C ASP A 218 -1.76 7.58 22.46
N VAL A 219 -1.92 8.92 22.62
CA VAL A 219 -0.85 9.94 22.66
C VAL A 219 -0.69 10.49 24.10
#